data_ac4f3e4460167405d4b0e6f148d3af2f
#
_entry.id   ac4f3e4460167405d4b0e6f148d3af2f
#
_cell.length_a   1.000
_cell.length_b   1.000
_cell.length_c   1.000
_cell.angle_alpha   90.00
_cell.angle_beta   90.00
_cell.angle_gamma   90.00
#
_symmetry.space_group_name_H-M   'P 1'
#
loop_
_entity.id
_entity.type
_entity.pdbx_description
1 polymer ?
#
loop_
_entity_poly.entity_id
_entity_poly.type
_entity_poly.pdbx_seq_one_letter_code
_entity_poly.pdbx_strand_id
1 'polypeptide(L)'
;PADGFLPNDEIYPAVVGENAEVIEIEVVNDRIPEISTQASAEGEKEVSATEIFTLEDTVSYKHLIPGKEYVIKGVLMDKSTGEPLLIDGEEIRSEIAFIPEEPSGEVIVPFTFDSKFIKEETNIVVFESLYRDGKELAVHADIEDEGQTVKVKIPEIGTQASVDGKKEITSDSEITIEDIVSYKNLTPGKEYTVKGILMNKATGKPLVIDGEEIRASYTFKPETSDGEVTVTFTFDAGGLKKAAEIVVFESLYREDVEIAVHADIDDDGQTVTITPPGPPVPEIPQTGDNSSLGFWIGLGAVALGGLVACGIIYFKHKKDDDDE
;
A
#
# COMPACT_ATOMS: atom_id res chain seq x y z
N PRO A 1 -47.89 -11.01 22.27
CA PRO A 1 -47.01 -10.65 23.38
C PRO A 1 -47.17 -9.17 23.72
N ALA A 2 -46.82 -8.75 24.95
CA ALA A 2 -46.72 -7.34 25.29
C ALA A 2 -45.52 -6.73 24.47
N ASP A 3 -45.62 -5.42 24.19
CA ASP A 3 -44.52 -4.74 23.49
C ASP A 3 -43.19 -4.91 24.25
N GLY A 4 -42.13 -5.31 23.55
CA GLY A 4 -40.80 -5.55 24.11
C GLY A 4 -40.58 -6.99 24.65
N PHE A 5 -41.49 -7.93 24.39
CA PHE A 5 -41.35 -9.32 24.85
C PHE A 5 -41.48 -10.30 23.69
N LEU A 6 -40.74 -11.41 23.75
CA LEU A 6 -40.86 -12.52 22.82
C LEU A 6 -42.20 -13.25 22.99
N PRO A 7 -42.77 -13.85 21.93
CA PRO A 7 -43.91 -14.75 22.08
C PRO A 7 -43.53 -15.93 22.98
N ASN A 8 -44.40 -16.26 23.94
CA ASN A 8 -44.24 -17.47 24.73
C ASN A 8 -45.20 -18.53 24.15
N ASP A 9 -44.64 -19.55 23.51
CA ASP A 9 -45.37 -20.65 22.89
C ASP A 9 -45.41 -21.90 23.82
N GLU A 10 -44.98 -21.78 25.07
CA GLU A 10 -45.02 -22.86 26.06
C GLU A 10 -46.48 -23.23 26.38
N ILE A 11 -46.75 -24.53 26.44
CA ILE A 11 -48.06 -25.06 26.87
C ILE A 11 -47.98 -25.33 28.37
N TYR A 12 -48.83 -24.63 29.17
CA TYR A 12 -48.93 -24.79 30.60
C TYR A 12 -50.13 -25.74 30.90
N PRO A 13 -49.89 -27.06 31.04
CA PRO A 13 -51.02 -27.99 31.31
C PRO A 13 -51.49 -27.77 32.77
N ALA A 14 -52.80 -27.51 32.92
CA ALA A 14 -53.44 -27.42 34.21
C ALA A 14 -54.48 -28.57 34.35
N VAL A 15 -54.40 -29.30 35.45
CA VAL A 15 -55.41 -30.34 35.79
C VAL A 15 -56.31 -29.74 36.87
N VAL A 16 -57.56 -29.54 36.52
CA VAL A 16 -58.59 -29.07 37.44
C VAL A 16 -59.19 -30.27 38.17
N GLY A 17 -58.97 -30.32 39.48
CA GLY A 17 -59.58 -31.32 40.38
C GLY A 17 -61.08 -31.07 40.62
N GLU A 18 -61.74 -32.04 41.26
CA GLU A 18 -63.19 -31.97 41.52
C GLU A 18 -63.62 -30.83 42.52
N ASN A 19 -62.71 -30.17 43.18
CA ASN A 19 -62.91 -29.19 44.25
C ASN A 19 -62.63 -27.74 43.82
N ALA A 20 -62.84 -27.33 42.61
CA ALA A 20 -62.73 -25.92 42.14
C ALA A 20 -61.55 -25.12 42.77
N GLU A 21 -60.34 -25.70 42.76
CA GLU A 21 -59.15 -25.02 43.20
C GLU A 21 -58.70 -23.99 42.15
N VAL A 22 -58.26 -22.81 42.59
CA VAL A 22 -57.68 -21.79 41.71
C VAL A 22 -56.27 -22.24 41.40
N ILE A 23 -55.98 -22.48 40.14
CA ILE A 23 -54.61 -22.77 39.64
C ILE A 23 -54.04 -21.45 39.16
N GLU A 24 -53.03 -20.93 39.86
CA GLU A 24 -52.25 -19.78 39.41
C GLU A 24 -51.10 -20.32 38.55
N ILE A 25 -50.98 -19.82 37.33
CA ILE A 25 -49.85 -20.11 36.43
C ILE A 25 -49.10 -18.81 36.26
N GLU A 26 -47.88 -18.77 36.75
CA GLU A 26 -46.94 -17.65 36.46
C GLU A 26 -46.32 -17.90 35.11
N VAL A 27 -46.54 -16.98 34.18
CA VAL A 27 -45.93 -17.01 32.85
C VAL A 27 -44.87 -15.95 32.81
N VAL A 28 -43.62 -16.37 32.70
CA VAL A 28 -42.49 -15.46 32.51
C VAL A 28 -42.34 -15.18 31.04
N ASN A 29 -42.38 -13.91 30.66
CA ASN A 29 -42.11 -13.49 29.30
C ASN A 29 -40.65 -13.04 29.17
N ASP A 30 -39.93 -13.58 28.21
CA ASP A 30 -38.58 -13.17 27.87
C ASP A 30 -38.64 -11.81 27.17
N ARG A 31 -37.80 -10.88 27.57
CA ARG A 31 -37.61 -9.63 26.81
C ARG A 31 -36.98 -9.91 25.48
N ILE A 32 -37.28 -9.05 24.47
CA ILE A 32 -36.60 -9.10 23.19
C ILE A 32 -35.13 -8.81 23.42
N PRO A 33 -34.20 -9.68 23.01
CA PRO A 33 -32.78 -9.41 23.03
C PRO A 33 -32.41 -8.20 22.20
N GLU A 34 -31.41 -7.47 22.64
CA GLU A 34 -30.81 -6.35 21.91
C GLU A 34 -29.32 -6.65 21.72
N ILE A 35 -28.79 -6.29 20.56
CA ILE A 35 -27.34 -6.27 20.29
C ILE A 35 -26.93 -4.91 19.77
N SER A 36 -25.73 -4.49 20.14
CA SER A 36 -25.01 -3.36 19.55
C SER A 36 -23.55 -3.77 19.40
N THR A 37 -22.87 -3.27 18.40
CA THR A 37 -21.57 -3.80 18.01
C THR A 37 -20.55 -2.71 17.74
N GLN A 38 -19.28 -3.04 17.87
CA GLN A 38 -18.16 -2.15 17.58
C GLN A 38 -17.00 -2.94 16.97
N ALA A 39 -16.78 -2.75 15.69
CA ALA A 39 -15.70 -3.39 14.96
C ALA A 39 -14.38 -2.62 15.08
N SER A 40 -13.27 -3.33 15.14
CA SER A 40 -11.91 -2.78 15.05
C SER A 40 -10.96 -3.83 14.49
N ALA A 41 -9.81 -3.37 14.04
CA ALA A 41 -8.72 -4.25 13.71
C ALA A 41 -7.45 -3.78 14.41
N GLU A 42 -6.81 -4.66 15.17
CA GLU A 42 -5.71 -4.30 16.09
C GLU A 42 -6.08 -3.12 17.06
N GLY A 43 -7.38 -2.94 17.36
CA GLY A 43 -7.91 -1.84 18.18
C GLY A 43 -8.15 -0.53 17.45
N GLU A 44 -7.88 -0.48 16.14
CA GLU A 44 -7.98 0.72 15.31
C GLU A 44 -9.14 0.63 14.30
N LYS A 45 -9.60 1.79 13.84
CA LYS A 45 -10.64 1.92 12.80
C LYS A 45 -10.07 2.02 11.38
N GLU A 46 -8.80 2.36 11.25
CA GLU A 46 -8.07 2.43 10.00
C GLU A 46 -6.81 1.58 10.10
N VAL A 47 -6.64 0.67 9.15
CA VAL A 47 -5.52 -0.27 9.13
C VAL A 47 -4.96 -0.41 7.74
N SER A 48 -3.69 -0.81 7.66
CA SER A 48 -3.04 -1.13 6.39
C SER A 48 -3.30 -2.57 6.00
N ALA A 49 -3.55 -2.83 4.73
CA ALA A 49 -3.61 -4.18 4.20
C ALA A 49 -2.27 -4.90 4.44
N THR A 50 -2.33 -6.05 5.10
CA THR A 50 -1.19 -6.94 5.34
C THR A 50 -1.59 -8.35 4.92
N GLU A 51 -0.70 -9.33 5.01
CA GLU A 51 -0.99 -10.67 4.53
C GLU A 51 -2.17 -11.32 5.25
N ILE A 52 -2.11 -11.38 6.58
CA ILE A 52 -3.19 -11.91 7.41
C ILE A 52 -3.78 -10.77 8.23
N PHE A 53 -5.09 -10.64 8.15
CA PHE A 53 -5.84 -9.58 8.79
C PHE A 53 -6.93 -10.17 9.69
N THR A 54 -7.00 -9.72 10.93
CA THR A 54 -8.10 -10.08 11.83
C THR A 54 -8.84 -8.82 12.23
N LEU A 55 -10.11 -8.77 11.82
CA LEU A 55 -11.06 -7.78 12.29
C LEU A 55 -11.84 -8.40 13.45
N GLU A 56 -11.90 -7.73 14.57
CA GLU A 56 -12.64 -8.13 15.76
C GLU A 56 -13.87 -7.23 15.92
N ASP A 57 -15.03 -7.86 16.05
CA ASP A 57 -16.24 -7.14 16.41
C ASP A 57 -16.66 -7.47 17.84
N THR A 58 -16.77 -6.45 18.65
CA THR A 58 -17.28 -6.56 20.04
C THR A 58 -18.78 -6.38 20.02
N VAL A 59 -19.49 -7.48 20.20
CA VAL A 59 -20.96 -7.51 20.29
C VAL A 59 -21.40 -7.39 21.74
N SER A 60 -21.97 -6.25 22.11
CA SER A 60 -22.63 -6.05 23.40
C SER A 60 -24.07 -6.53 23.31
N TYR A 61 -24.50 -7.35 24.27
CA TYR A 61 -25.86 -7.89 24.31
C TYR A 61 -26.62 -7.51 25.57
N LYS A 62 -27.96 -7.49 25.46
CA LYS A 62 -28.88 -7.28 26.59
C LYS A 62 -30.05 -8.23 26.53
N HIS A 63 -30.65 -8.50 27.72
CA HIS A 63 -31.86 -9.28 27.89
C HIS A 63 -31.71 -10.77 27.49
N LEU A 64 -30.49 -11.31 27.52
CA LEU A 64 -30.29 -12.74 27.34
C LEU A 64 -30.64 -13.51 28.61
N ILE A 65 -30.99 -14.78 28.45
CA ILE A 65 -31.26 -15.69 29.56
C ILE A 65 -29.95 -16.38 29.95
N PRO A 66 -29.44 -16.16 31.20
CA PRO A 66 -28.24 -16.85 31.64
C PRO A 66 -28.35 -18.35 31.56
N GLY A 67 -27.26 -19.03 31.20
CA GLY A 67 -27.21 -20.48 31.09
C GLY A 67 -27.86 -21.08 29.84
N LYS A 68 -28.42 -20.27 28.92
CA LYS A 68 -28.88 -20.70 27.60
C LYS A 68 -27.80 -20.47 26.58
N GLU A 69 -27.71 -21.36 25.59
CA GLU A 69 -26.79 -21.20 24.45
C GLU A 69 -27.35 -20.24 23.42
N TYR A 70 -26.51 -19.34 22.95
CA TYR A 70 -26.78 -18.41 21.84
C TYR A 70 -25.68 -18.52 20.80
N VAL A 71 -26.01 -18.11 19.56
CA VAL A 71 -25.08 -18.08 18.45
C VAL A 71 -25.12 -16.70 17.81
N ILE A 72 -23.98 -16.04 17.69
CA ILE A 72 -23.82 -14.86 16.85
C ILE A 72 -23.23 -15.30 15.52
N LYS A 73 -23.86 -14.83 14.44
CA LYS A 73 -23.38 -15.00 13.07
C LYS A 73 -23.08 -13.66 12.48
N GLY A 74 -21.85 -13.48 12.01
CA GLY A 74 -21.39 -12.25 11.41
C GLY A 74 -20.98 -12.44 9.95
N VAL A 75 -21.08 -11.36 9.16
CA VAL A 75 -20.62 -11.24 7.79
C VAL A 75 -19.98 -9.90 7.56
N LEU A 76 -18.86 -9.88 6.83
CA LEU A 76 -18.24 -8.63 6.38
C LEU A 76 -18.90 -8.13 5.11
N MET A 77 -19.23 -6.84 5.06
CA MET A 77 -19.86 -6.16 3.93
C MET A 77 -18.90 -5.14 3.35
N ASP A 78 -18.88 -4.98 2.05
CA ASP A 78 -18.25 -3.86 1.38
C ASP A 78 -19.22 -2.67 1.39
N LYS A 79 -18.85 -1.59 2.12
CA LYS A 79 -19.68 -0.39 2.25
C LYS A 79 -20.03 0.25 0.90
N SER A 80 -19.13 0.16 -0.07
CA SER A 80 -19.28 0.82 -1.37
C SER A 80 -20.35 0.16 -2.26
N THR A 81 -20.49 -1.16 -2.14
CA THR A 81 -21.41 -1.96 -2.94
C THR A 81 -22.68 -2.32 -2.17
N GLY A 82 -22.60 -2.38 -0.83
CA GLY A 82 -23.66 -2.92 0.02
C GLY A 82 -23.83 -4.44 -0.07
N GLU A 83 -22.88 -5.13 -0.68
CA GLU A 83 -22.87 -6.59 -0.84
C GLU A 83 -21.83 -7.23 0.10
N PRO A 84 -21.90 -8.54 0.38
CA PRO A 84 -20.88 -9.23 1.14
C PRO A 84 -19.47 -9.05 0.53
N LEU A 85 -18.49 -8.75 1.39
CA LEU A 85 -17.09 -8.67 0.98
C LEU A 85 -16.60 -10.04 0.52
N LEU A 86 -16.07 -10.09 -0.71
CA LEU A 86 -15.48 -11.30 -1.28
C LEU A 86 -13.96 -11.26 -1.21
N ILE A 87 -13.36 -12.24 -0.57
CA ILE A 87 -11.92 -12.48 -0.55
C ILE A 87 -11.66 -13.81 -1.27
N ASP A 88 -10.90 -13.75 -2.36
CA ASP A 88 -10.68 -14.91 -3.27
C ASP A 88 -11.98 -15.58 -3.73
N GLY A 89 -13.06 -14.76 -3.88
CA GLY A 89 -14.37 -15.23 -4.31
C GLY A 89 -15.26 -15.81 -3.21
N GLU A 90 -14.79 -15.85 -1.97
CA GLU A 90 -15.54 -16.35 -0.81
C GLU A 90 -15.98 -15.21 0.11
N GLU A 91 -17.21 -15.29 0.63
CA GLU A 91 -17.71 -14.36 1.63
C GLU A 91 -17.00 -14.57 2.96
N ILE A 92 -16.63 -13.50 3.66
CA ILE A 92 -16.02 -13.59 4.98
C ILE A 92 -17.10 -13.60 6.04
N ARG A 93 -17.26 -14.74 6.68
CA ARG A 93 -18.25 -15.00 7.72
C ARG A 93 -17.58 -15.54 8.99
N SER A 94 -18.21 -15.27 10.13
CA SER A 94 -17.82 -15.81 11.43
C SER A 94 -19.06 -16.27 12.20
N GLU A 95 -18.90 -17.28 13.06
CA GLU A 95 -19.95 -17.80 13.91
C GLU A 95 -19.36 -18.13 15.28
N ILE A 96 -19.98 -17.62 16.36
CA ILE A 96 -19.58 -17.86 17.75
C ILE A 96 -20.76 -18.33 18.54
N ALA A 97 -20.67 -19.53 19.14
CA ALA A 97 -21.61 -20.02 20.14
C ALA A 97 -21.12 -19.64 21.54
N PHE A 98 -22.02 -19.16 22.40
CA PHE A 98 -21.70 -18.77 23.77
C PHE A 98 -22.87 -18.97 24.71
N ILE A 99 -22.57 -19.08 26.00
CA ILE A 99 -23.54 -19.18 27.08
C ILE A 99 -23.34 -17.97 28.02
N PRO A 100 -24.23 -16.99 28.04
CA PRO A 100 -24.11 -15.85 28.92
C PRO A 100 -24.24 -16.25 30.38
N GLU A 101 -23.39 -15.70 31.23
CA GLU A 101 -23.52 -15.83 32.69
C GLU A 101 -24.50 -14.82 33.29
N GLU A 102 -24.59 -13.65 32.62
CA GLU A 102 -25.46 -12.53 33.01
C GLU A 102 -26.36 -12.12 31.81
N PRO A 103 -27.50 -11.46 32.08
CA PRO A 103 -28.44 -11.02 31.04
C PRO A 103 -27.85 -9.99 30.07
N SER A 104 -26.75 -9.36 30.43
CA SER A 104 -26.04 -8.37 29.62
C SER A 104 -24.53 -8.60 29.70
N GLY A 105 -23.84 -8.42 28.60
CA GLY A 105 -22.39 -8.62 28.52
C GLY A 105 -21.88 -8.38 27.11
N GLU A 106 -20.69 -8.90 26.83
CA GLU A 106 -20.02 -8.74 25.56
C GLU A 106 -19.44 -10.07 25.07
N VAL A 107 -19.35 -10.22 23.74
CA VAL A 107 -18.65 -11.33 23.09
C VAL A 107 -17.91 -10.80 21.88
N ILE A 108 -16.70 -11.31 21.63
CA ILE A 108 -15.88 -10.92 20.49
C ILE A 108 -16.10 -11.92 19.35
N VAL A 109 -16.38 -11.39 18.17
CA VAL A 109 -16.54 -12.15 16.91
C VAL A 109 -15.35 -11.83 16.00
N PRO A 110 -14.39 -12.74 15.82
CA PRO A 110 -13.23 -12.50 14.96
C PRO A 110 -13.52 -12.89 13.51
N PHE A 111 -13.01 -12.09 12.57
CA PHE A 111 -13.01 -12.36 11.14
C PHE A 111 -11.56 -12.34 10.66
N THR A 112 -11.03 -13.49 10.26
CA THR A 112 -9.64 -13.62 9.79
C THR A 112 -9.63 -13.95 8.31
N PHE A 113 -8.89 -13.16 7.53
CA PHE A 113 -8.76 -13.35 6.09
C PHE A 113 -7.42 -12.81 5.57
N ASP A 114 -7.08 -13.19 4.33
CA ASP A 114 -5.87 -12.74 3.66
C ASP A 114 -6.13 -11.43 2.90
N SER A 115 -5.59 -10.33 3.40
CA SER A 115 -5.82 -9.00 2.85
C SER A 115 -5.12 -8.73 1.50
N LYS A 116 -4.24 -9.64 1.02
CA LYS A 116 -3.59 -9.49 -0.30
C LYS A 116 -4.60 -9.44 -1.46
N PHE A 117 -5.83 -9.93 -1.24
CA PHE A 117 -6.92 -9.86 -2.21
C PHE A 117 -7.63 -8.50 -2.22
N ILE A 118 -7.45 -7.66 -1.21
CA ILE A 118 -7.92 -6.27 -1.19
C ILE A 118 -6.95 -5.44 -2.04
N LYS A 119 -7.42 -4.91 -3.18
CA LYS A 119 -6.58 -4.23 -4.17
C LYS A 119 -6.75 -2.71 -4.20
N GLU A 120 -7.76 -2.21 -3.50
CA GLU A 120 -8.08 -0.79 -3.38
C GLU A 120 -8.56 -0.48 -1.96
N GLU A 121 -8.52 0.80 -1.58
CA GLU A 121 -9.01 1.23 -0.28
C GLU A 121 -10.47 0.80 -0.10
N THR A 122 -10.75 0.05 0.97
CA THR A 122 -12.05 -0.58 1.20
C THR A 122 -12.56 -0.24 2.60
N ASN A 123 -13.80 0.21 2.70
CA ASN A 123 -14.52 0.34 3.96
C ASN A 123 -15.33 -0.93 4.18
N ILE A 124 -14.98 -1.67 5.24
CA ILE A 124 -15.63 -2.92 5.64
C ILE A 124 -16.59 -2.63 6.76
N VAL A 125 -17.85 -3.06 6.62
CA VAL A 125 -18.87 -2.96 7.67
C VAL A 125 -19.22 -4.35 8.14
N VAL A 126 -19.37 -4.53 9.46
CA VAL A 126 -19.72 -5.84 10.04
C VAL A 126 -21.21 -5.88 10.29
N PHE A 127 -21.89 -6.93 9.83
CA PHE A 127 -23.28 -7.21 10.12
C PHE A 127 -23.39 -8.45 11.00
N GLU A 128 -24.17 -8.39 12.08
CA GLU A 128 -24.39 -9.51 12.99
C GLU A 128 -25.87 -9.80 13.19
N SER A 129 -26.15 -11.11 13.41
CA SER A 129 -27.42 -11.61 13.87
C SER A 129 -27.22 -12.55 15.06
N LEU A 130 -28.08 -12.41 16.07
CA LEU A 130 -28.12 -13.24 17.27
C LEU A 130 -29.20 -14.31 17.14
N TYR A 131 -28.85 -15.55 17.40
CA TYR A 131 -29.72 -16.71 17.32
C TYR A 131 -29.82 -17.44 18.66
N ARG A 132 -30.98 -18.08 18.91
CA ARG A 132 -31.21 -19.12 19.92
C ARG A 132 -32.09 -20.21 19.31
N ASP A 133 -31.72 -21.47 19.47
CA ASP A 133 -32.47 -22.62 18.96
C ASP A 133 -32.79 -22.51 17.44
N GLY A 134 -31.87 -21.93 16.66
CA GLY A 134 -31.99 -21.71 15.22
C GLY A 134 -32.92 -20.54 14.82
N LYS A 135 -33.51 -19.83 15.79
CA LYS A 135 -34.37 -18.67 15.56
C LYS A 135 -33.57 -17.39 15.74
N GLU A 136 -33.64 -16.47 14.77
CA GLU A 136 -33.06 -15.12 14.88
C GLU A 136 -33.85 -14.29 15.88
N LEU A 137 -33.17 -13.68 16.83
CA LEU A 137 -33.71 -12.90 17.94
C LEU A 137 -33.44 -11.41 17.82
N ALA A 138 -32.27 -11.04 17.30
CA ALA A 138 -31.84 -9.65 17.08
C ALA A 138 -30.88 -9.59 15.91
N VAL A 139 -30.83 -8.46 15.24
CA VAL A 139 -29.92 -8.18 14.13
C VAL A 139 -29.38 -6.76 14.28
N HIS A 140 -28.10 -6.58 13.95
CA HIS A 140 -27.46 -5.30 13.75
C HIS A 140 -26.85 -5.30 12.34
N ALA A 141 -27.47 -4.56 11.42
CA ALA A 141 -27.13 -4.56 9.99
C ALA A 141 -27.41 -3.17 9.41
N ASP A 142 -26.61 -2.18 9.81
CA ASP A 142 -26.65 -0.83 9.27
C ASP A 142 -25.35 -0.54 8.51
N ILE A 143 -25.44 -0.44 7.18
CA ILE A 143 -24.29 -0.22 6.31
C ILE A 143 -23.61 1.15 6.54
N GLU A 144 -24.33 2.10 7.15
CA GLU A 144 -23.83 3.42 7.45
C GLU A 144 -23.29 3.57 8.89
N ASP A 145 -23.33 2.49 9.69
CA ASP A 145 -22.83 2.53 11.06
C ASP A 145 -21.29 2.65 11.09
N GLU A 146 -20.80 3.83 11.49
CA GLU A 146 -19.36 4.10 11.66
C GLU A 146 -18.76 3.28 12.83
N GLY A 147 -19.58 2.89 13.81
CA GLY A 147 -19.17 2.00 14.90
C GLY A 147 -18.78 0.60 14.40
N GLN A 148 -19.38 0.17 13.29
CA GLN A 148 -19.11 -1.12 12.65
C GLN A 148 -18.19 -1.02 11.45
N THR A 149 -17.77 0.18 11.05
CA THR A 149 -16.91 0.39 9.89
C THR A 149 -15.44 0.31 10.28
N VAL A 150 -14.67 -0.46 9.52
CA VAL A 150 -13.20 -0.50 9.54
C VAL A 150 -12.70 -0.18 8.13
N LYS A 151 -11.80 0.79 8.03
CA LYS A 151 -11.18 1.21 6.77
C LYS A 151 -9.86 0.48 6.56
N VAL A 152 -9.77 -0.25 5.45
CA VAL A 152 -8.54 -0.92 5.02
C VAL A 152 -7.88 -0.08 3.94
N LYS A 153 -6.65 0.36 4.21
CA LYS A 153 -5.84 1.18 3.31
C LYS A 153 -4.76 0.32 2.66
N ILE A 154 -4.42 0.61 1.41
CA ILE A 154 -3.35 -0.08 0.70
C ILE A 154 -2.04 0.67 0.91
N PRO A 155 -0.95 0.02 1.37
CA PRO A 155 0.37 0.61 1.40
C PRO A 155 0.83 1.05 0.01
N GLU A 156 1.44 2.22 -0.06
CA GLU A 156 2.00 2.77 -1.29
C GLU A 156 3.42 3.26 -1.03
N ILE A 157 4.29 3.16 -2.04
CA ILE A 157 5.59 3.82 -2.07
C ILE A 157 5.76 4.60 -3.36
N GLY A 158 6.45 5.74 -3.25
CA GLY A 158 6.96 6.51 -4.37
C GLY A 158 8.41 6.89 -4.08
N THR A 159 9.24 7.05 -5.10
CA THR A 159 10.68 7.20 -4.87
C THR A 159 11.30 8.30 -5.73
N GLN A 160 12.43 8.84 -5.27
CA GLN A 160 13.20 9.86 -5.99
C GLN A 160 14.69 9.69 -5.76
N ALA A 161 15.40 9.20 -6.78
CA ALA A 161 16.84 8.95 -6.73
C ALA A 161 17.67 10.17 -7.14
N SER A 162 18.83 10.33 -6.52
CA SER A 162 19.82 11.36 -6.90
C SER A 162 21.23 10.99 -6.42
N VAL A 163 22.24 11.67 -6.95
CA VAL A 163 23.60 11.71 -6.40
C VAL A 163 23.91 13.15 -6.02
N ASP A 164 24.11 13.41 -4.73
CA ASP A 164 24.28 14.77 -4.20
C ASP A 164 23.21 15.75 -4.72
N GLY A 165 21.94 15.29 -4.79
CA GLY A 165 20.81 16.06 -5.28
C GLY A 165 20.77 16.27 -6.81
N LYS A 166 21.63 15.59 -7.58
CA LYS A 166 21.71 15.71 -9.04
C LYS A 166 21.23 14.45 -9.73
N LYS A 167 20.62 14.61 -10.89
CA LYS A 167 20.19 13.51 -11.78
C LYS A 167 21.28 13.08 -12.78
N GLU A 168 22.24 13.96 -13.07
CA GLU A 168 23.33 13.71 -14.01
C GLU A 168 24.67 14.05 -13.35
N ILE A 169 25.60 13.11 -13.39
CA ILE A 169 26.95 13.30 -12.86
C ILE A 169 28.01 12.72 -13.80
N THR A 170 29.24 13.21 -13.62
CA THR A 170 30.43 12.62 -14.23
C THR A 170 31.31 12.08 -13.11
N SER A 171 31.59 10.78 -13.12
CA SER A 171 32.43 10.13 -12.10
C SER A 171 33.10 8.87 -12.64
N ASP A 172 34.29 8.58 -12.10
CA ASP A 172 35.06 7.34 -12.26
C ASP A 172 35.52 6.77 -10.90
N SER A 173 34.90 7.21 -9.84
CA SER A 173 35.21 6.83 -8.48
C SER A 173 33.95 6.37 -7.75
N GLU A 174 34.09 5.99 -6.48
CA GLU A 174 32.97 5.62 -5.63
C GLU A 174 31.93 6.74 -5.55
N ILE A 175 30.68 6.38 -5.74
CA ILE A 175 29.52 7.27 -5.63
C ILE A 175 28.44 6.61 -4.76
N THR A 176 27.57 7.45 -4.24
CA THR A 176 26.35 7.00 -3.52
C THR A 176 25.14 7.59 -4.21
N ILE A 177 24.24 6.72 -4.70
CA ILE A 177 22.90 7.12 -5.08
C ILE A 177 22.06 7.11 -3.81
N GLU A 178 21.45 8.25 -3.51
CA GLU A 178 20.46 8.41 -2.45
C GLU A 178 19.07 8.33 -3.10
N ASP A 179 18.24 7.41 -2.61
CA ASP A 179 16.86 7.30 -3.03
C ASP A 179 15.93 7.63 -1.87
N ILE A 180 15.15 8.70 -2.02
CA ILE A 180 14.14 9.11 -1.05
C ILE A 180 12.87 8.34 -1.37
N VAL A 181 12.54 7.39 -0.49
CA VAL A 181 11.32 6.58 -0.59
C VAL A 181 10.26 7.21 0.29
N SER A 182 9.26 7.82 -0.34
CA SER A 182 8.02 8.24 0.32
C SER A 182 7.10 7.04 0.50
N TYR A 183 6.48 6.93 1.66
CA TYR A 183 5.51 5.87 1.94
C TYR A 183 4.19 6.46 2.42
N LYS A 184 3.08 5.72 2.18
CA LYS A 184 1.74 6.05 2.66
C LYS A 184 1.04 4.83 3.21
N ASN A 185 0.11 5.11 4.11
CA ASN A 185 -0.80 4.11 4.68
C ASN A 185 -0.09 2.99 5.46
N LEU A 186 1.09 3.25 6.05
CA LEU A 186 1.74 2.29 6.93
C LEU A 186 1.17 2.35 8.34
N THR A 187 1.23 1.24 9.07
CA THR A 187 0.85 1.20 10.49
C THR A 187 2.01 1.71 11.34
N PRO A 188 1.85 2.81 12.11
CA PRO A 188 2.89 3.33 12.98
C PRO A 188 3.40 2.29 13.98
N GLY A 189 4.70 2.33 14.27
CA GLY A 189 5.34 1.43 15.24
C GLY A 189 5.61 0.00 14.77
N LYS A 190 5.06 -0.42 13.65
CA LYS A 190 5.37 -1.73 13.02
C LYS A 190 6.67 -1.64 12.23
N GLU A 191 7.36 -2.76 12.07
CA GLU A 191 8.63 -2.82 11.35
C GLU A 191 8.40 -3.09 9.85
N TYR A 192 9.07 -2.31 9.01
CA TYR A 192 9.06 -2.43 7.56
C TYR A 192 10.47 -2.45 7.00
N THR A 193 10.68 -3.08 5.85
CA THR A 193 11.95 -3.10 5.15
C THR A 193 11.76 -2.69 3.69
N VAL A 194 12.42 -1.61 3.27
CA VAL A 194 12.57 -1.30 1.84
C VAL A 194 13.78 -2.07 1.32
N LYS A 195 13.60 -2.78 0.21
CA LYS A 195 14.68 -3.44 -0.54
C LYS A 195 14.75 -2.83 -1.92
N GLY A 196 15.94 -2.34 -2.27
CA GLY A 196 16.19 -1.68 -3.54
C GLY A 196 17.21 -2.40 -4.42
N ILE A 197 17.08 -2.20 -5.73
CA ILE A 197 18.03 -2.68 -6.73
C ILE A 197 18.22 -1.64 -7.82
N LEU A 198 19.48 -1.45 -8.24
CA LEU A 198 19.79 -0.60 -9.38
C LEU A 198 19.59 -1.36 -10.69
N MET A 199 18.87 -0.75 -11.64
CA MET A 199 18.60 -1.29 -12.98
C MET A 199 19.31 -0.46 -14.03
N ASN A 200 19.84 -1.13 -15.05
CA ASN A 200 20.35 -0.46 -16.25
C ASN A 200 19.18 -0.22 -17.22
N LYS A 201 18.79 1.04 -17.44
CA LYS A 201 17.64 1.42 -18.27
C LYS A 201 17.71 0.86 -19.68
N ALA A 202 18.89 0.90 -20.28
CA ALA A 202 19.07 0.45 -21.67
C ALA A 202 18.88 -1.05 -21.87
N THR A 203 19.10 -1.87 -20.84
CA THR A 203 18.99 -3.33 -20.92
C THR A 203 17.77 -3.91 -20.23
N GLY A 204 17.13 -3.13 -19.33
CA GLY A 204 16.07 -3.58 -18.45
C GLY A 204 16.52 -4.67 -17.45
N LYS A 205 17.83 -4.77 -17.16
CA LYS A 205 18.40 -5.78 -16.28
C LYS A 205 19.09 -5.11 -15.08
N PRO A 206 19.29 -5.84 -13.97
CA PRO A 206 20.08 -5.35 -12.86
C PRO A 206 21.44 -4.79 -13.30
N LEU A 207 21.83 -3.66 -12.71
CA LEU A 207 23.16 -3.10 -12.87
C LEU A 207 24.16 -4.02 -12.17
N VAL A 208 25.16 -4.49 -12.93
CA VAL A 208 26.22 -5.34 -12.43
C VAL A 208 27.54 -4.59 -12.50
N ILE A 209 28.22 -4.42 -11.38
CA ILE A 209 29.57 -3.87 -11.26
C ILE A 209 30.45 -4.96 -10.65
N ASP A 210 31.59 -5.23 -11.28
CA ASP A 210 32.55 -6.27 -10.86
C ASP A 210 31.92 -7.67 -10.64
N GLY A 211 30.83 -7.97 -11.32
CA GLY A 211 30.12 -9.26 -11.26
C GLY A 211 29.01 -9.33 -10.20
N GLU A 212 28.79 -8.26 -9.45
CA GLU A 212 27.74 -8.19 -8.43
C GLU A 212 26.63 -7.21 -8.80
N GLU A 213 25.38 -7.56 -8.50
CA GLU A 213 24.23 -6.65 -8.60
C GLU A 213 24.28 -5.62 -7.48
N ILE A 214 23.99 -4.37 -7.77
CA ILE A 214 23.95 -3.31 -6.75
C ILE A 214 22.58 -3.29 -6.11
N ARG A 215 22.54 -3.70 -4.84
CA ARG A 215 21.35 -3.79 -4.01
C ARG A 215 21.57 -3.07 -2.69
N ALA A 216 20.46 -2.59 -2.12
CA ALA A 216 20.44 -2.01 -0.78
C ALA A 216 19.16 -2.41 -0.04
N SER A 217 19.17 -2.24 1.29
CA SER A 217 17.97 -2.39 2.10
C SER A 217 18.01 -1.48 3.30
N TYR A 218 16.83 -1.01 3.73
CA TYR A 218 16.68 -0.19 4.92
C TYR A 218 15.45 -0.64 5.72
N THR A 219 15.67 -0.96 7.01
CA THR A 219 14.61 -1.37 7.93
C THR A 219 14.27 -0.22 8.86
N PHE A 220 12.98 0.07 9.03
CA PHE A 220 12.49 1.19 9.83
C PHE A 220 11.15 0.89 10.51
N LYS A 221 10.81 1.75 11.48
CA LYS A 221 9.49 1.78 12.14
C LYS A 221 8.92 3.19 11.96
N PRO A 222 7.89 3.38 11.15
CA PRO A 222 7.28 4.68 10.94
C PRO A 222 6.65 5.20 12.25
N GLU A 223 6.80 6.50 12.51
CA GLU A 223 6.12 7.18 13.61
C GLU A 223 4.70 7.62 13.19
N THR A 224 4.49 7.83 11.89
CA THR A 224 3.23 8.24 11.26
C THR A 224 2.92 7.32 10.09
N SER A 225 1.64 7.26 9.68
CA SER A 225 1.20 6.43 8.53
C SER A 225 1.87 6.81 7.22
N ASP A 226 2.26 8.07 7.09
CA ASP A 226 2.89 8.63 5.89
C ASP A 226 4.21 9.29 6.27
N GLY A 227 5.21 9.18 5.39
CA GLY A 227 6.52 9.75 5.65
C GLY A 227 7.53 9.39 4.58
N GLU A 228 8.82 9.53 4.91
CA GLU A 228 9.92 9.27 3.98
C GLU A 228 11.07 8.56 4.70
N VAL A 229 11.79 7.73 3.95
CA VAL A 229 13.06 7.14 4.35
C VAL A 229 14.04 7.22 3.19
N THR A 230 15.36 7.17 3.48
CA THR A 230 16.39 7.19 2.44
C THR A 230 17.06 5.83 2.35
N VAL A 231 17.10 5.26 1.15
CA VAL A 231 17.88 4.07 0.80
C VAL A 231 19.12 4.50 0.03
N THR A 232 20.31 3.99 0.40
CA THR A 232 21.57 4.39 -0.20
C THR A 232 22.24 3.23 -0.92
N PHE A 233 22.71 3.48 -2.15
CA PHE A 233 23.44 2.52 -2.98
C PHE A 233 24.85 3.06 -3.26
N THR A 234 25.86 2.43 -2.69
CA THR A 234 27.26 2.85 -2.87
C THR A 234 27.97 1.84 -3.76
N PHE A 235 28.63 2.32 -4.80
CA PHE A 235 29.42 1.49 -5.73
C PHE A 235 30.49 2.31 -6.45
N ASP A 236 31.49 1.61 -7.03
CA ASP A 236 32.54 2.25 -7.82
C ASP A 236 32.10 2.49 -9.27
N ALA A 237 31.85 3.75 -9.63
CA ALA A 237 31.47 4.16 -10.97
C ALA A 237 32.56 3.91 -12.03
N GLY A 238 33.83 3.70 -11.62
CA GLY A 238 34.93 3.30 -12.52
C GLY A 238 34.68 1.96 -13.24
N GLY A 239 33.79 1.13 -12.71
CA GLY A 239 33.29 -0.08 -13.39
C GLY A 239 32.48 0.21 -14.66
N LEU A 240 31.90 1.40 -14.80
CA LEU A 240 31.14 1.82 -15.98
C LEU A 240 32.09 2.16 -17.14
N LYS A 241 31.92 1.52 -18.29
CA LYS A 241 32.78 1.75 -19.47
C LYS A 241 32.22 2.82 -20.41
N LYS A 242 30.98 3.25 -20.23
CA LYS A 242 30.27 4.28 -21.00
C LYS A 242 29.17 4.87 -20.13
N ALA A 243 28.59 5.98 -20.58
CA ALA A 243 27.43 6.57 -19.92
C ALA A 243 26.32 5.54 -19.71
N ALA A 244 25.73 5.53 -18.52
CA ALA A 244 24.65 4.64 -18.13
C ALA A 244 23.52 5.44 -17.47
N GLU A 245 22.30 5.18 -17.91
CA GLU A 245 21.09 5.57 -17.21
C GLU A 245 20.72 4.44 -16.26
N ILE A 246 20.66 4.77 -14.98
CA ILE A 246 20.41 3.84 -13.89
C ILE A 246 19.07 4.21 -13.27
N VAL A 247 18.18 3.23 -13.17
CA VAL A 247 16.86 3.40 -12.54
C VAL A 247 16.86 2.61 -11.26
N VAL A 248 16.33 3.20 -10.18
CA VAL A 248 16.21 2.54 -8.89
C VAL A 248 14.83 1.88 -8.80
N PHE A 249 14.78 0.59 -8.47
CA PHE A 249 13.54 -0.14 -8.19
C PHE A 249 13.48 -0.48 -6.72
N GLU A 250 12.36 -0.23 -6.06
CA GLU A 250 12.12 -0.56 -4.66
C GLU A 250 10.88 -1.41 -4.46
N SER A 251 10.98 -2.29 -3.47
CA SER A 251 9.87 -3.02 -2.89
C SER A 251 9.84 -2.82 -1.38
N LEU A 252 8.64 -2.61 -0.84
CA LEU A 252 8.39 -2.49 0.60
C LEU A 252 7.88 -3.82 1.13
N TYR A 253 8.47 -4.27 2.24
CA TYR A 253 8.16 -5.54 2.90
C TYR A 253 7.69 -5.32 4.33
N ARG A 254 6.77 -6.17 4.77
CA ARG A 254 6.45 -6.41 6.18
C ARG A 254 6.51 -7.90 6.44
N GLU A 255 7.28 -8.34 7.46
CA GLU A 255 7.42 -9.77 7.82
C GLU A 255 7.75 -10.66 6.60
N ASP A 256 8.71 -10.20 5.74
CA ASP A 256 9.14 -10.85 4.49
C ASP A 256 8.08 -10.93 3.36
N VAL A 257 6.90 -10.33 3.53
CA VAL A 257 5.87 -10.20 2.49
C VAL A 257 6.01 -8.86 1.79
N GLU A 258 6.05 -8.86 0.45
CA GLU A 258 6.01 -7.66 -0.35
C GLU A 258 4.60 -7.05 -0.32
N ILE A 259 4.49 -5.81 0.18
CA ILE A 259 3.22 -5.10 0.36
C ILE A 259 3.05 -3.89 -0.58
N ALA A 260 4.15 -3.37 -1.12
CA ALA A 260 4.13 -2.33 -2.15
C ALA A 260 5.40 -2.41 -2.99
N VAL A 261 5.33 -1.97 -4.24
CA VAL A 261 6.45 -1.95 -5.17
C VAL A 261 6.40 -0.68 -6.02
N HIS A 262 7.59 -0.10 -6.29
CA HIS A 262 7.80 0.94 -7.27
C HIS A 262 8.93 0.50 -8.22
N ALA A 263 8.56 0.08 -9.43
CA ALA A 263 9.46 -0.56 -10.39
C ALA A 263 9.07 -0.17 -11.84
N ASP A 264 9.17 1.13 -12.15
CA ASP A 264 8.96 1.65 -13.49
C ASP A 264 10.30 2.02 -14.13
N ILE A 265 10.70 1.30 -15.16
CA ILE A 265 11.97 1.52 -15.85
C ILE A 265 12.03 2.87 -16.59
N ASP A 266 10.89 3.48 -16.86
CA ASP A 266 10.78 4.75 -17.57
C ASP A 266 10.56 5.95 -16.64
N ASP A 267 10.55 5.74 -15.31
CA ASP A 267 10.41 6.81 -14.34
C ASP A 267 11.67 7.70 -14.28
N ASP A 268 11.54 8.94 -14.74
CA ASP A 268 12.60 9.95 -14.69
C ASP A 268 12.92 10.37 -13.22
N GLY A 269 11.94 10.27 -12.31
CA GLY A 269 12.12 10.50 -10.88
C GLY A 269 13.09 9.52 -10.24
N GLN A 270 13.18 8.30 -10.77
CA GLN A 270 14.07 7.25 -10.30
C GLN A 270 15.34 7.10 -11.15
N THR A 271 15.48 7.87 -12.24
CA THR A 271 16.61 7.76 -13.17
C THR A 271 17.75 8.70 -12.77
N VAL A 272 18.96 8.15 -12.73
CA VAL A 272 20.22 8.89 -12.58
C VAL A 272 21.15 8.53 -13.75
N THR A 273 21.73 9.54 -14.40
CA THR A 273 22.69 9.35 -15.50
C THR A 273 24.11 9.53 -14.98
N ILE A 274 24.94 8.50 -15.14
CA ILE A 274 26.35 8.53 -14.78
C ILE A 274 27.19 8.44 -16.04
N THR A 275 28.06 9.43 -16.26
CA THR A 275 28.96 9.50 -17.41
C THR A 275 30.40 9.35 -16.93
N PRO A 276 31.17 8.37 -17.41
CA PRO A 276 32.61 8.32 -17.14
C PRO A 276 33.31 9.58 -17.67
N PRO A 277 34.37 10.08 -16.99
CA PRO A 277 35.16 11.19 -17.50
C PRO A 277 35.69 10.89 -18.92
N GLY A 278 35.67 11.89 -19.76
CA GLY A 278 36.29 11.79 -21.07
C GLY A 278 37.80 11.51 -20.94
N PRO A 279 38.45 10.95 -21.97
CA PRO A 279 39.89 10.80 -21.96
C PRO A 279 40.56 12.15 -21.70
N PRO A 280 41.65 12.16 -20.90
CA PRO A 280 42.33 13.38 -20.56
C PRO A 280 42.72 14.12 -21.84
N VAL A 281 42.32 15.38 -21.95
CA VAL A 281 42.73 16.23 -23.06
C VAL A 281 44.26 16.29 -23.00
N PRO A 282 44.98 15.87 -24.10
CA PRO A 282 46.42 15.96 -24.09
C PRO A 282 46.83 17.40 -23.79
N GLU A 283 47.65 17.61 -22.74
CA GLU A 283 48.28 18.90 -22.55
C GLU A 283 49.06 19.22 -23.81
N ILE A 284 48.64 20.24 -24.51
CA ILE A 284 49.43 20.75 -25.66
C ILE A 284 50.73 21.29 -25.03
N PRO A 285 51.89 20.71 -25.33
CA PRO A 285 53.13 21.24 -24.81
C PRO A 285 53.22 22.73 -25.14
N GLN A 286 53.30 23.60 -24.15
CA GLN A 286 53.59 25.00 -24.39
C GLN A 286 55.02 25.03 -24.91
N THR A 287 55.24 24.84 -26.23
CA THR A 287 56.44 25.23 -26.89
C THR A 287 56.50 26.75 -26.78
N GLY A 288 57.43 27.24 -26.01
CA GLY A 288 57.64 28.69 -25.77
C GLY A 288 58.14 29.38 -27.05
N ASP A 289 57.38 29.36 -28.10
CA ASP A 289 57.61 30.15 -29.29
C ASP A 289 56.51 31.25 -29.33
N ASN A 290 56.94 32.45 -28.97
CA ASN A 290 56.14 33.67 -29.02
C ASN A 290 55.88 34.16 -30.44
N SER A 291 56.06 33.31 -31.47
CA SER A 291 55.87 33.68 -32.87
C SER A 291 54.47 33.30 -33.36
N SER A 292 53.60 34.29 -33.43
CA SER A 292 52.47 34.33 -34.37
C SER A 292 51.18 33.57 -34.07
N LEU A 293 50.76 33.57 -32.79
CA LEU A 293 49.36 33.19 -32.50
C LEU A 293 48.36 34.02 -33.29
N GLY A 294 48.68 35.30 -33.53
CA GLY A 294 47.87 36.21 -34.37
C GLY A 294 47.83 35.81 -35.85
N PHE A 295 48.90 35.14 -36.37
CA PHE A 295 48.92 34.68 -37.76
C PHE A 295 48.03 33.47 -37.99
N TRP A 296 48.02 32.49 -37.08
CA TRP A 296 47.19 31.31 -37.18
C TRP A 296 45.70 31.59 -36.91
N ILE A 297 45.38 32.53 -36.01
CA ILE A 297 44.02 32.99 -35.82
C ILE A 297 43.51 33.71 -37.08
N GLY A 298 44.36 34.52 -37.71
CA GLY A 298 44.00 35.16 -38.99
C GLY A 298 43.74 34.16 -40.12
N LEU A 299 44.57 33.10 -40.22
CA LEU A 299 44.37 32.01 -41.23
C LEU A 299 43.11 31.20 -40.97
N GLY A 300 42.80 30.88 -39.70
CA GLY A 300 41.58 30.21 -39.30
C GLY A 300 40.31 31.01 -39.62
N ALA A 301 40.36 32.31 -39.43
CA ALA A 301 39.23 33.22 -39.73
C ALA A 301 39.00 33.32 -41.25
N VAL A 302 40.05 33.29 -42.10
CA VAL A 302 39.91 33.31 -43.54
C VAL A 302 39.35 31.99 -44.05
N ALA A 303 39.73 30.83 -43.45
CA ALA A 303 39.18 29.49 -43.80
C ALA A 303 37.69 29.38 -43.47
N LEU A 304 37.29 29.88 -42.31
CA LEU A 304 35.89 29.90 -41.89
C LEU A 304 35.07 30.90 -42.75
N GLY A 305 35.61 32.06 -43.07
CA GLY A 305 34.96 33.01 -43.99
C GLY A 305 34.77 32.44 -45.39
N GLY A 306 35.77 31.67 -45.89
CA GLY A 306 35.68 31.01 -47.20
C GLY A 306 34.61 29.91 -47.26
N LEU A 307 34.48 29.11 -46.23
CA LEU A 307 33.44 28.09 -46.16
C LEU A 307 32.01 28.67 -46.08
N VAL A 308 31.82 29.78 -45.38
CA VAL A 308 30.53 30.50 -45.34
C VAL A 308 30.20 31.10 -46.68
N ALA A 309 31.18 31.72 -47.39
CA ALA A 309 30.99 32.24 -48.74
C ALA A 309 30.64 31.15 -49.75
N CYS A 310 31.34 30.00 -49.73
CA CYS A 310 31.03 28.87 -50.60
C CYS A 310 29.66 28.27 -50.30
N GLY A 311 29.26 28.20 -49.04
CA GLY A 311 27.92 27.74 -48.64
C GLY A 311 26.80 28.65 -49.15
N ILE A 312 26.97 29.95 -49.04
CA ILE A 312 26.00 30.92 -49.56
C ILE A 312 25.88 30.89 -51.10
N ILE A 313 26.99 30.73 -51.82
CA ILE A 313 26.98 30.60 -53.29
C ILE A 313 26.30 29.29 -53.68
N TYR A 314 26.56 28.15 -52.96
CA TYR A 314 25.94 26.87 -53.26
C TYR A 314 24.41 26.92 -53.05
N PHE A 315 23.95 27.51 -51.97
CA PHE A 315 22.50 27.61 -51.71
C PHE A 315 21.81 28.61 -52.67
N LYS A 316 22.49 29.66 -53.14
CA LYS A 316 21.95 30.58 -54.11
C LYS A 316 21.79 29.96 -55.49
N HIS A 317 22.77 29.13 -55.91
CA HIS A 317 22.70 28.45 -57.21
C HIS A 317 21.62 27.36 -57.24
N LYS A 318 21.42 26.64 -56.12
CA LYS A 318 20.37 25.61 -56.01
C LYS A 318 18.94 26.21 -56.04
N LYS A 319 18.79 27.49 -55.64
CA LYS A 319 17.47 28.15 -55.64
C LYS A 319 17.07 28.69 -57.03
N ASP A 320 18.06 28.94 -57.88
CA ASP A 320 17.84 29.38 -59.28
C ASP A 320 17.54 28.22 -60.24
N ASP A 321 17.84 26.96 -59.84
CA ASP A 321 17.56 25.75 -60.65
C ASP A 321 16.17 25.12 -60.32
N ASP A 322 15.50 25.57 -59.28
CA ASP A 322 14.15 25.08 -58.88
C ASP A 322 13.00 25.97 -59.40
N ASP A 323 13.28 27.07 -60.16
CA ASP A 323 12.28 28.02 -60.69
C ASP A 323 12.18 28.02 -62.26
N GLU A 324 12.61 26.90 -62.94
CA GLU A 324 12.32 26.69 -64.40
C GLU A 324 11.40 25.47 -64.64
#